data_9c3d47a5d83e91924153bb29715ae0ba
#
_entry.id   9c3d47a5d83e91924153bb29715ae0ba
#
_cell.length_a   1.000
_cell.length_b   1.000
_cell.length_c   1.000
_cell.angle_alpha   90.00
_cell.angle_beta   90.00
_cell.angle_gamma   90.00
#
_symmetry.space_group_name_H-M   'P 1'
#
loop_
_entity.id
_entity.type
_entity.pdbx_description
1 polymer ?
#
loop_
_entity_poly.entity_id
_entity_poly.type
_entity_poly.pdbx_seq_one_letter_code
_entity_poly.pdbx_strand_id
1 'polypeptide(L)'
;MANKKTKTNISVVLPIHELNSEADTKLLTNALSSVTSQTVIPDEVLIVVPTGSEVEKTMESFDFGDAKSLVRVVSNPDSSSVQGQLNYGISQVKTEWFSFLEFDDEYSNKWFKNVVEYREAHSDVEIFMPIIVDVNSSDSSFMGFSNEAVWANSFSDELGILDNNALLSFQNFNIDGFVMKTSAVKDFGGFKSNIKLTFIYEFLLRMTFNAVKVMVIPRFGYKHQNQREGSLFASYRGEMDAVEANWWLEQAKKEYFHPTERDMTYEPIGN
;
A
#
# COMPACT_ATOMS: atom_id res chain seq x y z
N MET A 1 -26.51 -7.61 -26.41
CA MET A 1 -25.04 -7.60 -26.61
C MET A 1 -24.44 -7.65 -25.19
N ALA A 2 -23.75 -8.71 -24.84
CA ALA A 2 -23.10 -8.79 -23.53
C ALA A 2 -22.02 -7.69 -23.47
N ASN A 3 -22.16 -6.76 -22.52
CA ASN A 3 -21.11 -5.78 -22.24
C ASN A 3 -19.83 -6.54 -21.89
N LYS A 4 -18.85 -6.51 -22.78
CA LYS A 4 -17.53 -7.06 -22.54
C LYS A 4 -16.95 -6.22 -21.39
N LYS A 5 -17.00 -6.74 -20.14
CA LYS A 5 -16.36 -6.08 -18.99
C LYS A 5 -14.93 -5.76 -19.40
N THR A 6 -14.59 -4.51 -19.49
CA THR A 6 -13.21 -4.07 -19.76
C THR A 6 -12.36 -4.58 -18.59
N LYS A 7 -11.46 -5.51 -18.87
CA LYS A 7 -10.53 -6.00 -17.85
C LYS A 7 -9.64 -4.85 -17.42
N THR A 8 -9.54 -4.62 -16.12
CA THR A 8 -8.66 -3.58 -15.56
C THR A 8 -7.19 -3.96 -15.65
N ASN A 9 -6.92 -5.26 -15.69
CA ASN A 9 -5.58 -5.84 -15.57
C ASN A 9 -4.88 -5.44 -14.25
N ILE A 10 -5.68 -5.32 -13.18
CA ILE A 10 -5.26 -4.93 -11.83
C ILE A 10 -5.66 -6.04 -10.85
N SER A 11 -4.70 -6.51 -10.04
CA SER A 11 -4.94 -7.31 -8.83
C SER A 11 -4.84 -6.43 -7.59
N VAL A 12 -5.72 -6.63 -6.61
CA VAL A 12 -5.61 -6.02 -5.28
C VAL A 12 -4.88 -7.00 -4.37
N VAL A 13 -3.80 -6.60 -3.74
CA VAL A 13 -3.09 -7.35 -2.69
C VAL A 13 -3.55 -6.83 -1.34
N LEU A 14 -4.08 -7.72 -0.51
CA LEU A 14 -4.63 -7.43 0.81
C LEU A 14 -3.96 -8.35 1.84
N PRO A 15 -2.86 -7.90 2.50
CA PRO A 15 -2.21 -8.68 3.54
C PRO A 15 -3.01 -8.61 4.85
N ILE A 16 -3.21 -9.76 5.49
CA ILE A 16 -3.84 -9.84 6.82
C ILE A 16 -2.95 -10.74 7.67
N HIS A 17 -2.39 -10.20 8.75
CA HIS A 17 -1.58 -10.99 9.66
C HIS A 17 -2.36 -11.38 10.93
N GLU A 18 -3.41 -10.65 11.29
CA GLU A 18 -4.30 -10.96 12.41
C GLU A 18 -5.69 -10.33 12.21
N LEU A 19 -6.70 -10.99 12.77
CA LEU A 19 -8.06 -10.50 12.94
C LEU A 19 -8.50 -10.91 14.34
N ASN A 20 -8.51 -9.96 15.28
CA ASN A 20 -8.61 -10.27 16.71
C ASN A 20 -10.03 -10.03 17.26
N SER A 21 -10.93 -9.44 16.47
CA SER A 21 -12.24 -9.03 16.94
C SER A 21 -13.33 -9.08 15.85
N GLU A 22 -14.59 -9.04 16.28
CA GLU A 22 -15.72 -8.83 15.36
C GLU A 22 -15.63 -7.45 14.64
N ALA A 23 -15.00 -6.46 15.30
CA ALA A 23 -14.77 -5.16 14.69
C ALA A 23 -13.80 -5.27 13.50
N ASP A 24 -12.70 -6.03 13.63
CA ASP A 24 -11.76 -6.28 12.51
C ASP A 24 -12.45 -7.02 11.36
N THR A 25 -13.29 -8.00 11.67
CA THR A 25 -14.12 -8.72 10.68
C THR A 25 -15.03 -7.77 9.90
N LYS A 26 -15.63 -6.79 10.59
CA LYS A 26 -16.47 -5.77 9.96
C LYS A 26 -15.65 -4.82 9.08
N LEU A 27 -14.46 -4.43 9.52
CA LEU A 27 -13.54 -3.59 8.73
C LEU A 27 -13.15 -4.32 7.44
N LEU A 28 -12.73 -5.58 7.52
CA LEU A 28 -12.44 -6.40 6.34
C LEU A 28 -13.64 -6.49 5.38
N THR A 29 -14.85 -6.64 5.91
CA THR A 29 -16.07 -6.65 5.09
C THR A 29 -16.26 -5.32 4.36
N ASN A 30 -16.03 -4.18 5.01
CA ASN A 30 -16.09 -2.86 4.40
C ASN A 30 -15.02 -2.68 3.33
N ALA A 31 -13.77 -3.10 3.60
CA ALA A 31 -12.68 -3.08 2.64
C ALA A 31 -13.04 -3.85 1.37
N LEU A 32 -13.54 -5.08 1.49
CA LEU A 32 -13.99 -5.91 0.35
C LEU A 32 -15.18 -5.28 -0.38
N SER A 33 -16.13 -4.69 0.35
CA SER A 33 -17.27 -3.96 -0.24
C SER A 33 -16.80 -2.75 -1.04
N SER A 34 -15.74 -2.06 -0.60
CA SER A 34 -15.16 -0.94 -1.35
C SER A 34 -14.56 -1.36 -2.69
N VAL A 35 -14.11 -2.62 -2.81
CA VAL A 35 -13.62 -3.20 -4.07
C VAL A 35 -14.80 -3.59 -4.99
N THR A 36 -15.83 -4.24 -4.46
CA THR A 36 -16.96 -4.71 -5.29
C THR A 36 -17.88 -3.58 -5.75
N SER A 37 -17.93 -2.47 -5.01
CA SER A 37 -18.69 -1.27 -5.34
C SER A 37 -18.01 -0.34 -6.35
N GLN A 38 -16.82 -0.69 -6.84
CA GLN A 38 -16.10 0.10 -7.84
C GLN A 38 -16.87 0.19 -9.16
N THR A 39 -16.85 1.37 -9.79
CA THR A 39 -17.42 1.55 -11.14
C THR A 39 -16.68 0.74 -12.19
N VAL A 40 -15.41 0.47 -11.98
CA VAL A 40 -14.57 -0.44 -12.77
C VAL A 40 -13.89 -1.38 -11.78
N ILE A 41 -14.28 -2.65 -11.80
CA ILE A 41 -13.89 -3.64 -10.79
C ILE A 41 -12.52 -4.24 -11.17
N PRO A 42 -11.58 -4.44 -10.21
CA PRO A 42 -10.31 -5.14 -10.44
C PRO A 42 -10.54 -6.60 -10.83
N ASP A 43 -9.51 -7.26 -11.36
CA ASP A 43 -9.63 -8.63 -11.86
C ASP A 43 -9.62 -9.67 -10.72
N GLU A 44 -8.91 -9.39 -9.62
CA GLU A 44 -8.87 -10.26 -8.43
C GLU A 44 -8.51 -9.48 -7.16
N VAL A 45 -8.81 -10.07 -6.01
CA VAL A 45 -8.32 -9.69 -4.68
C VAL A 45 -7.52 -10.86 -4.12
N LEU A 46 -6.23 -10.65 -3.89
CA LEU A 46 -5.33 -11.59 -3.24
C LEU A 46 -5.28 -11.29 -1.75
N ILE A 47 -5.98 -12.06 -0.94
CA ILE A 47 -5.82 -12.02 0.51
C ILE A 47 -4.61 -12.88 0.86
N VAL A 48 -3.62 -12.26 1.51
CA VAL A 48 -2.37 -12.92 1.90
C VAL A 48 -2.35 -13.10 3.41
N VAL A 49 -2.21 -14.35 3.87
CA VAL A 49 -2.21 -14.70 5.29
C VAL A 49 -0.96 -15.51 5.65
N PRO A 50 -0.46 -15.47 6.89
CA PRO A 50 0.64 -16.35 7.32
C PRO A 50 0.16 -17.80 7.39
N THR A 51 0.94 -18.73 6.85
CA THR A 51 0.66 -20.17 6.92
C THR A 51 0.55 -20.66 8.37
N GLY A 52 -0.47 -21.44 8.67
CA GLY A 52 -0.69 -22.02 9.99
C GLY A 52 -1.25 -21.04 11.04
N SER A 53 -1.55 -19.82 10.66
CA SER A 53 -2.07 -18.77 11.56
C SER A 53 -3.57 -18.96 11.87
N GLU A 54 -4.05 -18.30 12.93
CA GLU A 54 -5.50 -18.27 13.24
C GLU A 54 -6.27 -17.51 12.15
N VAL A 55 -5.67 -16.49 11.51
CA VAL A 55 -6.32 -15.77 10.44
C VAL A 55 -6.50 -16.64 9.19
N GLU A 56 -5.56 -17.54 8.89
CA GLU A 56 -5.74 -18.51 7.79
C GLU A 56 -6.98 -19.38 8.03
N LYS A 57 -7.13 -19.94 9.24
CA LYS A 57 -8.32 -20.73 9.63
C LYS A 57 -9.61 -19.90 9.55
N THR A 58 -9.54 -18.64 9.95
CA THR A 58 -10.68 -17.71 9.86
C THR A 58 -11.10 -17.53 8.42
N MET A 59 -10.15 -17.37 7.48
CA MET A 59 -10.44 -17.20 6.06
C MET A 59 -11.11 -18.42 5.41
N GLU A 60 -10.88 -19.63 5.92
CA GLU A 60 -11.55 -20.85 5.40
C GLU A 60 -13.08 -20.79 5.57
N SER A 61 -13.58 -20.12 6.60
CA SER A 61 -15.01 -19.99 6.92
C SER A 61 -15.57 -18.58 6.71
N PHE A 62 -14.74 -17.63 6.29
CA PHE A 62 -15.16 -16.24 6.13
C PHE A 62 -16.15 -16.08 4.97
N ASP A 63 -17.25 -15.36 5.24
CA ASP A 63 -18.22 -15.03 4.21
C ASP A 63 -17.77 -13.79 3.42
N PHE A 64 -17.24 -14.02 2.23
CA PHE A 64 -16.77 -12.96 1.33
C PHE A 64 -17.91 -12.19 0.63
N GLY A 65 -19.17 -12.57 0.80
CA GLY A 65 -20.33 -11.92 0.18
C GLY A 65 -20.15 -11.74 -1.34
N ASP A 66 -20.38 -10.53 -1.83
CA ASP A 66 -20.27 -10.18 -3.26
C ASP A 66 -18.82 -10.26 -3.78
N ALA A 67 -17.82 -10.21 -2.91
CA ALA A 67 -16.42 -10.33 -3.28
C ALA A 67 -15.97 -11.77 -3.56
N LYS A 68 -16.77 -12.80 -3.23
CA LYS A 68 -16.42 -14.22 -3.31
C LYS A 68 -15.83 -14.65 -4.67
N SER A 69 -16.35 -14.10 -5.74
CA SER A 69 -15.88 -14.45 -7.10
C SER A 69 -14.56 -13.77 -7.49
N LEU A 70 -14.11 -12.78 -6.72
CA LEU A 70 -12.88 -12.03 -6.95
C LEU A 70 -11.77 -12.48 -5.99
N VAL A 71 -12.12 -13.01 -4.81
CA VAL A 71 -11.16 -13.32 -3.75
C VAL A 71 -10.43 -14.62 -4.02
N ARG A 72 -9.13 -14.59 -3.84
CA ARG A 72 -8.23 -15.75 -3.73
C ARG A 72 -7.37 -15.58 -2.49
N VAL A 73 -7.52 -16.49 -1.52
CA VAL A 73 -6.67 -16.54 -0.33
C VAL A 73 -5.39 -17.30 -0.66
N VAL A 74 -4.26 -16.77 -0.26
CA VAL A 74 -2.93 -17.38 -0.41
C VAL A 74 -2.18 -17.36 0.91
N SER A 75 -1.57 -18.48 1.26
CA SER A 75 -0.85 -18.66 2.52
C SER A 75 0.65 -18.44 2.28
N ASN A 76 1.23 -17.50 3.01
CA ASN A 76 2.66 -17.21 2.95
C ASN A 76 3.43 -18.09 3.95
N PRO A 77 4.30 -19.00 3.49
CA PRO A 77 5.06 -19.87 4.38
C PRO A 77 6.30 -19.21 4.99
N ASP A 78 6.76 -18.09 4.41
CA ASP A 78 8.10 -17.57 4.66
C ASP A 78 8.13 -16.42 5.67
N SER A 79 7.04 -15.68 5.84
CA SER A 79 7.03 -14.50 6.69
C SER A 79 5.64 -14.13 7.20
N SER A 80 5.58 -13.68 8.47
CA SER A 80 4.40 -13.04 9.06
C SER A 80 4.48 -11.51 9.07
N SER A 81 5.62 -10.90 8.68
CA SER A 81 5.75 -9.44 8.62
C SER A 81 4.87 -8.84 7.52
N VAL A 82 4.44 -7.59 7.67
CA VAL A 82 3.64 -6.87 6.66
C VAL A 82 4.38 -6.81 5.32
N GLN A 83 5.67 -6.46 5.33
CA GLN A 83 6.49 -6.40 4.13
C GLN A 83 6.61 -7.77 3.45
N GLY A 84 6.81 -8.84 4.25
CA GLY A 84 6.87 -10.21 3.74
C GLY A 84 5.55 -10.66 3.13
N GLN A 85 4.42 -10.33 3.75
CA GLN A 85 3.08 -10.60 3.20
C GLN A 85 2.85 -9.85 1.90
N LEU A 86 3.22 -8.56 1.85
CA LEU A 86 3.13 -7.75 0.63
C LEU A 86 3.97 -8.35 -0.51
N ASN A 87 5.24 -8.64 -0.25
CA ASN A 87 6.15 -9.20 -1.24
C ASN A 87 5.67 -10.55 -1.76
N TYR A 88 5.18 -11.41 -0.86
CA TYR A 88 4.60 -12.69 -1.26
C TYR A 88 3.36 -12.49 -2.12
N GLY A 89 2.44 -11.63 -1.71
CA GLY A 89 1.25 -11.30 -2.51
C GLY A 89 1.62 -10.79 -3.90
N ILE A 90 2.56 -9.86 -4.01
CA ILE A 90 3.06 -9.33 -5.29
C ILE A 90 3.65 -10.45 -6.15
N SER A 91 4.35 -11.41 -5.57
CA SER A 91 4.89 -12.58 -6.31
C SER A 91 3.81 -13.46 -6.91
N GLN A 92 2.60 -13.47 -6.33
CA GLN A 92 1.43 -14.24 -6.77
C GLN A 92 0.56 -13.50 -7.78
N VAL A 93 0.80 -12.20 -8.02
CA VAL A 93 0.07 -11.37 -8.98
C VAL A 93 0.36 -11.82 -10.40
N LYS A 94 -0.71 -11.99 -11.20
CA LYS A 94 -0.65 -12.39 -12.62
C LYS A 94 -1.03 -11.26 -13.57
N THR A 95 -1.59 -10.18 -13.06
CA THR A 95 -1.96 -8.99 -13.81
C THR A 95 -0.76 -8.09 -14.07
N GLU A 96 -0.87 -7.20 -15.04
CA GLU A 96 0.17 -6.23 -15.34
C GLU A 96 0.36 -5.20 -14.22
N TRP A 97 -0.73 -4.93 -13.50
CA TRP A 97 -0.79 -3.94 -12.43
C TRP A 97 -1.29 -4.56 -11.15
N PHE A 98 -0.87 -4.01 -10.01
CA PHE A 98 -1.44 -4.36 -8.71
C PHE A 98 -1.67 -3.12 -7.87
N SER A 99 -2.55 -3.25 -6.90
CA SER A 99 -2.85 -2.25 -5.89
C SER A 99 -2.72 -2.86 -4.50
N PHE A 100 -2.57 -2.02 -3.50
CA PHE A 100 -2.51 -2.41 -2.10
C PHE A 100 -3.75 -1.92 -1.36
N LEU A 101 -4.33 -2.77 -0.53
CA LEU A 101 -5.46 -2.45 0.33
C LEU A 101 -5.17 -2.98 1.74
N GLU A 102 -5.29 -2.14 2.75
CA GLU A 102 -5.32 -2.57 4.15
C GLU A 102 -6.73 -3.05 4.53
N PHE A 103 -6.83 -4.01 5.46
CA PHE A 103 -8.13 -4.62 5.76
C PHE A 103 -9.10 -3.68 6.50
N ASP A 104 -8.60 -2.59 7.06
CA ASP A 104 -9.33 -1.56 7.79
C ASP A 104 -9.63 -0.30 6.96
N ASP A 105 -9.18 -0.27 5.70
CA ASP A 105 -9.28 0.86 4.81
C ASP A 105 -10.28 0.64 3.66
N GLU A 106 -10.54 1.69 2.88
CA GLU A 106 -11.52 1.63 1.80
C GLU A 106 -11.06 2.41 0.56
N TYR A 107 -11.25 1.84 -0.63
CA TYR A 107 -11.16 2.61 -1.87
C TYR A 107 -12.37 3.51 -2.06
N SER A 108 -12.18 4.68 -2.67
CA SER A 108 -13.32 5.44 -3.21
C SER A 108 -13.87 4.74 -4.46
N ASN A 109 -15.19 4.82 -4.67
CA ASN A 109 -15.91 4.01 -5.68
C ASN A 109 -15.52 4.25 -7.15
N LYS A 110 -14.69 5.24 -7.44
CA LYS A 110 -14.19 5.57 -8.79
C LYS A 110 -12.69 5.41 -8.93
N TRP A 111 -12.00 4.87 -7.93
CA TRP A 111 -10.54 4.84 -7.94
C TRP A 111 -9.98 4.11 -9.14
N PHE A 112 -10.34 2.87 -9.38
CA PHE A 112 -9.82 2.09 -10.51
C PHE A 112 -10.25 2.64 -11.87
N LYS A 113 -11.42 3.27 -11.95
CA LYS A 113 -11.81 4.01 -13.17
C LYS A 113 -10.84 5.16 -13.44
N ASN A 114 -10.54 5.96 -12.42
CA ASN A 114 -9.59 7.07 -12.55
C ASN A 114 -8.20 6.56 -12.97
N VAL A 115 -7.72 5.48 -12.35
CA VAL A 115 -6.43 4.89 -12.72
C VAL A 115 -6.40 4.44 -14.18
N VAL A 116 -7.45 3.76 -14.66
CA VAL A 116 -7.51 3.33 -16.08
C VAL A 116 -7.45 4.52 -17.02
N GLU A 117 -8.21 5.58 -16.74
CA GLU A 117 -8.22 6.80 -17.55
C GLU A 117 -6.84 7.52 -17.56
N TYR A 118 -6.20 7.62 -16.38
CA TYR A 118 -4.89 8.25 -16.27
C TYR A 118 -3.78 7.41 -16.91
N ARG A 119 -3.83 6.09 -16.78
CA ARG A 119 -2.90 5.15 -17.43
C ARG A 119 -2.93 5.27 -18.97
N GLU A 120 -4.12 5.49 -19.54
CA GLU A 120 -4.27 5.72 -20.98
C GLU A 120 -3.67 7.08 -21.42
N ALA A 121 -3.78 8.09 -20.57
CA ALA A 121 -3.27 9.44 -20.85
C ALA A 121 -1.76 9.60 -20.54
N HIS A 122 -1.21 8.80 -19.65
CA HIS A 122 0.17 8.89 -19.14
C HIS A 122 0.82 7.49 -19.18
N SER A 123 1.10 6.99 -20.38
CA SER A 123 1.59 5.63 -20.60
C SER A 123 3.02 5.38 -20.10
N ASP A 124 3.76 6.43 -19.78
CA ASP A 124 5.11 6.41 -19.19
C ASP A 124 5.12 6.37 -17.66
N VAL A 125 3.95 6.52 -17.02
CA VAL A 125 3.80 6.43 -15.56
C VAL A 125 3.64 4.96 -15.14
N GLU A 126 4.37 4.54 -14.13
CA GLU A 126 4.39 3.16 -13.64
C GLU A 126 3.80 3.00 -12.22
N ILE A 127 3.63 4.12 -11.49
CA ILE A 127 2.95 4.15 -10.19
C ILE A 127 1.96 5.30 -10.18
N PHE A 128 0.69 4.99 -9.90
CA PHE A 128 -0.37 5.96 -9.67
C PHE A 128 -0.76 5.95 -8.20
N MET A 129 -0.71 7.08 -7.55
CA MET A 129 -1.07 7.25 -6.15
C MET A 129 -2.36 8.08 -6.02
N PRO A 130 -3.24 7.80 -5.06
CA PRO A 130 -4.40 8.65 -4.78
C PRO A 130 -4.03 9.87 -3.94
N ILE A 131 -4.91 10.88 -3.92
CA ILE A 131 -5.06 11.70 -2.71
C ILE A 131 -5.83 10.85 -1.70
N ILE A 132 -5.26 10.68 -0.52
CA ILE A 132 -5.83 9.88 0.57
C ILE A 132 -6.59 10.81 1.51
N VAL A 133 -7.75 10.37 1.97
CA VAL A 133 -8.51 11.02 3.04
C VAL A 133 -8.20 10.30 4.33
N ASP A 134 -7.52 10.98 5.26
CA ASP A 134 -7.21 10.45 6.58
C ASP A 134 -8.38 10.72 7.54
N VAL A 135 -8.87 9.67 8.19
CA VAL A 135 -9.92 9.74 9.20
C VAL A 135 -9.48 9.08 10.50
N ASN A 136 -9.98 9.59 11.61
CA ASN A 136 -9.75 8.97 12.91
C ASN A 136 -10.52 7.65 13.01
N SER A 137 -9.85 6.57 13.37
CA SER A 137 -10.45 5.23 13.44
C SER A 137 -11.53 5.10 14.53
N SER A 138 -11.50 5.94 15.58
CA SER A 138 -12.42 5.86 16.70
C SER A 138 -13.79 6.50 16.43
N ASP A 139 -13.83 7.61 15.68
CA ASP A 139 -15.05 8.41 15.46
C ASP A 139 -15.27 8.80 14.00
N SER A 140 -14.41 8.35 13.09
CA SER A 140 -14.42 8.67 11.66
C SER A 140 -14.33 10.18 11.35
N SER A 141 -13.86 10.99 12.30
CA SER A 141 -13.64 12.42 12.06
C SER A 141 -12.51 12.64 11.06
N PHE A 142 -12.68 13.66 10.22
CA PHE A 142 -11.67 14.04 9.24
C PHE A 142 -10.40 14.55 9.92
N MET A 143 -9.23 14.03 9.54
CA MET A 143 -7.93 14.39 10.07
C MET A 143 -7.08 15.21 9.09
N GLY A 144 -7.21 14.95 7.79
CA GLY A 144 -6.40 15.60 6.77
C GLY A 144 -6.40 14.85 5.44
N PHE A 145 -5.46 15.27 4.60
CA PHE A 145 -5.16 14.60 3.35
C PHE A 145 -3.69 14.17 3.33
N SER A 146 -3.39 13.13 2.57
CA SER A 146 -2.04 12.71 2.23
C SER A 146 -1.84 12.74 0.71
N ASN A 147 -0.60 12.99 0.26
CA ASN A 147 -0.14 13.05 -1.12
C ASN A 147 -0.53 14.32 -1.92
N GLU A 148 -1.37 15.19 -1.43
CA GLU A 148 -1.80 16.41 -2.13
C GLU A 148 -0.67 17.42 -2.38
N ALA A 149 0.38 17.38 -1.55
CA ALA A 149 1.52 18.30 -1.63
C ALA A 149 2.22 18.29 -2.99
N VAL A 150 2.19 17.17 -3.73
CA VAL A 150 2.79 17.01 -5.08
C VAL A 150 2.16 17.97 -6.10
N TRP A 151 0.97 18.50 -5.80
CA TRP A 151 0.28 19.48 -6.66
C TRP A 151 0.61 20.93 -6.31
N ALA A 152 1.51 21.19 -5.35
CA ALA A 152 2.00 22.53 -5.06
C ALA A 152 3.12 22.92 -6.05
N ASN A 153 3.03 24.11 -6.65
CA ASN A 153 3.95 24.60 -7.70
C ASN A 153 5.44 24.62 -7.29
N SER A 154 5.76 24.60 -6.01
CA SER A 154 7.14 24.63 -5.51
C SER A 154 7.64 23.29 -5.01
N PHE A 155 6.87 22.22 -5.23
CA PHE A 155 7.15 20.94 -4.59
C PHE A 155 7.95 19.98 -5.48
N SER A 156 7.60 19.88 -6.77
CA SER A 156 8.31 19.05 -7.75
C SER A 156 8.51 19.79 -9.07
N ASP A 157 9.47 19.36 -9.87
CA ASP A 157 9.76 19.97 -11.16
C ASP A 157 8.62 19.78 -12.17
N GLU A 158 7.86 18.69 -12.06
CA GLU A 158 6.67 18.39 -12.86
C GLU A 158 5.45 18.23 -11.97
N LEU A 159 4.43 19.06 -12.16
CA LEU A 159 3.23 19.10 -11.33
C LEU A 159 2.51 17.76 -11.30
N GLY A 160 2.26 17.24 -10.11
CA GLY A 160 1.62 15.94 -9.90
C GLY A 160 2.57 14.74 -10.00
N ILE A 161 3.84 14.96 -10.37
CA ILE A 161 4.87 13.91 -10.40
C ILE A 161 5.72 13.99 -9.12
N LEU A 162 5.89 12.84 -8.49
CA LEU A 162 6.75 12.68 -7.33
C LEU A 162 8.15 12.29 -7.78
N ASP A 163 9.11 13.17 -7.57
CA ASP A 163 10.50 12.94 -7.92
C ASP A 163 11.38 12.65 -6.68
N ASN A 164 12.59 12.16 -6.92
CA ASN A 164 13.52 11.78 -5.86
C ASN A 164 13.96 12.98 -5.01
N ASN A 165 14.15 14.17 -5.59
CA ASN A 165 14.59 15.36 -4.85
C ASN A 165 13.47 15.85 -3.90
N ALA A 166 12.23 15.81 -4.36
CA ALA A 166 11.06 16.12 -3.54
C ALA A 166 10.97 15.17 -2.34
N LEU A 167 11.16 13.86 -2.56
CA LEU A 167 11.18 12.84 -1.50
C LEU A 167 12.33 13.05 -0.49
N LEU A 168 13.51 13.43 -0.93
CA LEU A 168 14.63 13.70 -0.03
C LEU A 168 14.36 14.92 0.88
N SER A 169 13.51 15.84 0.43
CA SER A 169 13.15 17.05 1.16
C SER A 169 11.88 16.91 2.02
N PHE A 170 10.95 16.02 1.61
CA PHE A 170 9.68 15.80 2.27
C PHE A 170 9.32 14.30 2.24
N GLN A 171 9.00 13.74 3.40
CA GLN A 171 8.93 12.28 3.58
C GLN A 171 7.51 11.77 3.84
N ASN A 172 6.54 12.66 4.02
CA ASN A 172 5.19 12.29 4.45
C ASN A 172 4.29 11.93 3.26
N PHE A 173 4.68 10.87 2.53
CA PHE A 173 3.85 10.26 1.50
C PHE A 173 3.33 8.92 1.97
N ASN A 174 2.11 8.61 1.58
CA ASN A 174 1.46 7.35 1.86
C ASN A 174 1.14 6.62 0.55
N ILE A 175 1.50 5.32 0.48
CA ILE A 175 1.28 4.47 -0.70
C ILE A 175 -0.05 3.72 -0.67
N ASP A 176 -0.86 3.86 0.37
CA ASP A 176 -2.13 3.14 0.46
C ASP A 176 -3.00 3.45 -0.75
N GLY A 177 -3.58 2.40 -1.31
CA GLY A 177 -4.37 2.51 -2.53
C GLY A 177 -3.60 2.79 -3.81
N PHE A 178 -2.25 2.84 -3.80
CA PHE A 178 -1.48 2.98 -5.04
C PHE A 178 -1.81 1.88 -6.05
N VAL A 179 -1.63 2.16 -7.33
CA VAL A 179 -1.66 1.16 -8.40
C VAL A 179 -0.33 1.21 -9.12
N MET A 180 0.38 0.07 -9.12
CA MET A 180 1.75 -0.02 -9.60
C MET A 180 1.89 -1.11 -10.66
N LYS A 181 2.75 -0.86 -11.64
CA LYS A 181 3.13 -1.85 -12.65
C LYS A 181 3.95 -2.97 -12.01
N THR A 182 3.50 -4.20 -12.18
CA THR A 182 4.10 -5.38 -11.53
C THR A 182 5.56 -5.59 -11.93
N SER A 183 5.94 -5.21 -13.15
CA SER A 183 7.33 -5.30 -13.62
C SER A 183 8.29 -4.43 -12.84
N ALA A 184 7.89 -3.23 -12.41
CA ALA A 184 8.76 -2.33 -11.66
C ALA A 184 9.26 -2.94 -10.34
N VAL A 185 8.38 -3.69 -9.62
CA VAL A 185 8.80 -4.43 -8.41
C VAL A 185 9.75 -5.57 -8.75
N LYS A 186 9.53 -6.27 -9.87
CA LYS A 186 10.42 -7.35 -10.32
C LYS A 186 11.81 -6.83 -10.70
N ASP A 187 11.87 -5.64 -11.28
CA ASP A 187 13.11 -5.04 -11.78
C ASP A 187 13.91 -4.36 -10.65
N PHE A 188 13.22 -3.71 -9.71
CA PHE A 188 13.86 -2.88 -8.68
C PHE A 188 13.66 -3.39 -7.24
N GLY A 189 13.08 -4.56 -7.05
CA GLY A 189 12.85 -5.19 -5.75
C GLY A 189 11.58 -4.72 -5.04
N GLY A 190 11.09 -5.56 -4.14
CA GLY A 190 9.91 -5.30 -3.29
C GLY A 190 10.23 -4.45 -2.05
N PHE A 191 9.37 -4.56 -1.04
CA PHE A 191 9.55 -3.88 0.24
C PHE A 191 10.63 -4.57 1.07
N LYS A 192 11.58 -3.82 1.63
CA LYS A 192 12.63 -4.35 2.48
C LYS A 192 12.10 -4.67 3.88
N SER A 193 12.22 -5.92 4.28
CA SER A 193 11.69 -6.41 5.58
C SER A 193 12.55 -5.99 6.76
N ASN A 194 13.83 -5.69 6.53
CA ASN A 194 14.77 -5.23 7.52
C ASN A 194 14.70 -3.72 7.83
N ILE A 195 13.91 -2.95 7.06
CA ILE A 195 13.60 -1.55 7.36
C ILE A 195 12.23 -1.49 8.05
N LYS A 196 12.19 -1.01 9.30
CA LYS A 196 10.95 -0.95 10.06
C LYS A 196 10.12 0.28 9.65
N LEU A 197 10.03 1.29 10.45
CA LEU A 197 9.15 2.46 10.32
C LEU A 197 9.12 3.11 8.92
N THR A 198 10.23 3.13 8.20
CA THR A 198 10.42 3.91 6.97
C THR A 198 10.53 3.08 5.69
N PHE A 199 10.06 1.83 5.70
CA PHE A 199 10.15 0.94 4.54
C PHE A 199 9.38 1.46 3.31
N ILE A 200 8.25 2.14 3.51
CA ILE A 200 7.49 2.81 2.45
C ILE A 200 8.31 3.95 1.83
N TYR A 201 8.94 4.75 2.67
CA TYR A 201 9.75 5.88 2.24
C TYR A 201 10.98 5.41 1.45
N GLU A 202 11.68 4.37 1.94
CA GLU A 202 12.77 3.73 1.22
C GLU A 202 12.32 3.22 -0.15
N PHE A 203 11.18 2.54 -0.20
CA PHE A 203 10.62 2.02 -1.44
C PHE A 203 10.36 3.12 -2.47
N LEU A 204 9.71 4.21 -2.10
CA LEU A 204 9.46 5.34 -3.00
C LEU A 204 10.78 6.01 -3.46
N LEU A 205 11.75 6.19 -2.56
CA LEU A 205 13.08 6.70 -2.92
C LEU A 205 13.75 5.80 -3.96
N ARG A 206 13.72 4.49 -3.76
CA ARG A 206 14.33 3.52 -4.68
C ARG A 206 13.63 3.50 -6.03
N MET A 207 12.30 3.54 -6.07
CA MET A 207 11.55 3.61 -7.32
C MET A 207 11.91 4.88 -8.11
N THR A 208 11.83 6.05 -7.49
CA THR A 208 12.12 7.33 -8.16
C THR A 208 13.60 7.49 -8.54
N PHE A 209 14.53 6.95 -7.75
CA PHE A 209 15.96 6.90 -8.10
C PHE A 209 16.22 6.08 -9.36
N ASN A 210 15.49 5.01 -9.57
CA ASN A 210 15.57 4.15 -10.75
C ASN A 210 14.68 4.66 -11.91
N ALA A 211 14.30 5.93 -11.88
CA ALA A 211 13.49 6.60 -12.90
C ALA A 211 12.09 6.00 -13.12
N VAL A 212 11.56 5.23 -12.16
CA VAL A 212 10.16 4.83 -12.14
C VAL A 212 9.32 6.08 -11.95
N LYS A 213 8.47 6.38 -12.93
CA LYS A 213 7.64 7.60 -12.89
C LYS A 213 6.44 7.39 -11.97
N VAL A 214 6.31 8.23 -10.94
CA VAL A 214 5.26 8.19 -9.93
C VAL A 214 4.36 9.42 -10.09
N MET A 215 3.06 9.21 -10.29
CA MET A 215 2.07 10.27 -10.42
C MET A 215 1.02 10.18 -9.32
N VAL A 216 0.75 11.30 -8.66
CA VAL A 216 -0.42 11.44 -7.80
C VAL A 216 -1.60 11.91 -8.63
N ILE A 217 -2.64 11.09 -8.76
CA ILE A 217 -3.89 11.47 -9.43
C ILE A 217 -4.63 12.47 -8.53
N PRO A 218 -5.03 13.68 -9.00
CA PRO A 218 -5.71 14.68 -8.17
C PRO A 218 -7.17 14.31 -7.93
N ARG A 219 -7.38 13.15 -7.34
CA ARG A 219 -8.69 12.59 -6.97
C ARG A 219 -8.57 11.87 -5.64
N PHE A 220 -9.61 11.97 -4.82
CA PHE A 220 -9.74 11.13 -3.63
C PHE A 220 -9.93 9.68 -4.07
N GLY A 221 -8.93 8.84 -3.84
CA GLY A 221 -8.93 7.45 -4.26
C GLY A 221 -9.00 6.46 -3.11
N TYR A 222 -8.69 6.91 -1.89
CA TYR A 222 -8.55 6.04 -0.73
C TYR A 222 -8.95 6.75 0.56
N LYS A 223 -9.51 6.00 1.50
CA LYS A 223 -9.83 6.43 2.86
C LYS A 223 -9.02 5.59 3.83
N HIS A 224 -8.12 6.21 4.55
CA HIS A 224 -7.22 5.59 5.52
C HIS A 224 -7.72 5.80 6.94
N GLN A 225 -7.84 4.70 7.70
CA GLN A 225 -8.20 4.69 9.13
C GLN A 225 -6.97 4.96 9.99
N ASN A 226 -6.69 6.22 10.26
CA ASN A 226 -5.51 6.63 11.02
C ASN A 226 -5.71 6.37 12.53
N GLN A 227 -4.61 6.14 13.24
CA GLN A 227 -4.56 5.93 14.69
C GLN A 227 -5.32 4.69 15.19
N ARG A 228 -5.53 3.68 14.36
CA ARG A 228 -6.13 2.43 14.82
C ARG A 228 -5.19 1.75 15.83
N GLU A 229 -5.76 1.36 16.98
CA GLU A 229 -5.05 0.55 17.98
C GLU A 229 -4.67 -0.81 17.36
N GLY A 230 -3.44 -1.26 17.59
CA GLY A 230 -2.91 -2.50 17.01
C GLY A 230 -2.42 -2.37 15.56
N SER A 231 -2.47 -1.18 14.92
CA SER A 231 -1.82 -1.00 13.62
C SER A 231 -0.29 -1.06 13.74
N LEU A 232 0.39 -1.49 12.65
CA LEU A 232 1.85 -1.58 12.60
C LEU A 232 2.53 -0.25 12.97
N PHE A 233 2.05 0.86 12.42
CA PHE A 233 2.62 2.16 12.69
C PHE A 233 2.30 2.68 14.09
N ALA A 234 1.17 2.27 14.70
CA ALA A 234 0.87 2.57 16.09
C ALA A 234 1.84 1.83 17.02
N SER A 235 2.14 0.54 16.72
CA SER A 235 3.16 -0.24 17.43
C SER A 235 4.53 0.43 17.35
N TYR A 236 5.01 0.76 16.15
CA TYR A 236 6.30 1.44 15.99
C TYR A 236 6.37 2.77 16.74
N ARG A 237 5.32 3.59 16.72
CA ARG A 237 5.27 4.85 17.48
C ARG A 237 5.25 4.66 18.99
N GLY A 238 4.71 3.54 19.47
CA GLY A 238 4.70 3.20 20.90
C GLY A 238 6.02 2.61 21.42
N GLU A 239 6.78 1.94 20.54
CA GLU A 239 8.00 1.21 20.88
C GLU A 239 9.29 2.01 20.63
N MET A 240 9.27 2.92 19.63
CA MET A 240 10.46 3.67 19.20
C MET A 240 10.49 5.08 19.81
N ASP A 241 11.67 5.50 20.25
CA ASP A 241 11.90 6.89 20.58
C ASP A 241 12.24 7.73 19.32
N ALA A 242 12.35 9.04 19.49
CA ALA A 242 12.67 9.95 18.39
C ALA A 242 14.05 9.69 17.77
N VAL A 243 15.01 9.16 18.53
CA VAL A 243 16.38 8.86 18.07
C VAL A 243 16.34 7.66 17.15
N GLU A 244 15.67 6.60 17.55
CA GLU A 244 15.47 5.41 16.72
C GLU A 244 14.67 5.72 15.44
N ALA A 245 13.58 6.47 15.57
CA ALA A 245 12.77 6.87 14.41
C ALA A 245 13.59 7.66 13.38
N ASN A 246 14.43 8.61 13.85
CA ASN A 246 15.33 9.36 12.97
C ASN A 246 16.42 8.47 12.37
N TRP A 247 16.93 7.49 13.12
CA TRP A 247 17.90 6.52 12.60
C TRP A 247 17.31 5.72 11.43
N TRP A 248 16.08 5.22 11.55
CA TRP A 248 15.39 4.51 10.45
C TRP A 248 15.19 5.41 9.23
N LEU A 249 14.89 6.69 9.42
CA LEU A 249 14.79 7.66 8.34
C LEU A 249 16.12 7.82 7.59
N GLU A 250 17.22 7.97 8.33
CA GLU A 250 18.56 8.07 7.73
C GLU A 250 19.01 6.76 7.08
N GLN A 251 18.58 5.58 7.58
CA GLN A 251 18.83 4.33 6.88
C GLN A 251 18.08 4.26 5.55
N ALA A 252 16.82 4.65 5.50
CA ALA A 252 16.09 4.69 4.22
C ALA A 252 16.81 5.52 3.15
N LYS A 253 17.38 6.68 3.54
CA LYS A 253 18.17 7.53 2.64
C LYS A 253 19.53 6.95 2.22
N LYS A 254 20.04 5.94 2.93
CA LYS A 254 21.30 5.24 2.58
C LYS A 254 21.05 3.95 1.82
N GLU A 255 19.88 3.34 2.03
CA GLU A 255 19.59 2.00 1.52
C GLU A 255 18.89 1.98 0.16
N TYR A 256 18.23 3.06 -0.25
CA TYR A 256 17.45 3.09 -1.49
C TYR A 256 18.29 2.92 -2.78
N PHE A 257 19.62 3.06 -2.70
CA PHE A 257 20.53 2.78 -3.81
C PHE A 257 20.69 1.27 -4.10
N HIS A 258 20.23 0.42 -3.19
CA HIS A 258 20.41 -1.02 -3.28
C HIS A 258 19.05 -1.70 -3.53
N PRO A 259 18.92 -2.57 -4.54
CA PRO A 259 17.67 -3.27 -4.81
C PRO A 259 17.38 -4.39 -3.80
N THR A 260 18.42 -4.90 -3.11
CA THR A 260 18.33 -6.00 -2.14
C THR A 260 18.56 -5.51 -0.72
N GLU A 261 18.06 -6.27 0.24
CA GLU A 261 18.28 -6.04 1.66
C GLU A 261 19.76 -6.18 2.02
N ARG A 262 20.22 -5.32 2.93
CA ARG A 262 21.52 -5.43 3.59
C ARG A 262 21.30 -5.55 5.09
N ASP A 263 22.23 -6.19 5.79
CA ASP A 263 22.16 -6.31 7.25
C ASP A 263 22.17 -4.94 7.91
N MET A 264 21.13 -4.66 8.69
CA MET A 264 20.97 -3.44 9.47
C MET A 264 20.44 -3.77 10.84
N THR A 265 21.10 -3.29 11.86
CA THR A 265 20.65 -3.40 13.25
C THR A 265 20.75 -2.04 13.91
N TYR A 266 19.67 -1.58 14.50
CA TYR A 266 19.70 -0.42 15.38
C TYR A 266 20.35 -0.83 16.70
N GLU A 267 21.48 -0.21 17.04
CA GLU A 267 22.10 -0.33 18.36
C GLU A 267 21.83 0.96 19.13
N PRO A 268 21.08 0.92 20.24
CA PRO A 268 20.90 2.11 21.10
C PRO A 268 22.26 2.62 21.54
N ILE A 269 22.52 3.92 21.35
CA ILE A 269 23.71 4.56 21.90
C ILE A 269 23.60 4.45 23.41
N GLY A 270 24.42 3.59 24.02
CA GLY A 270 24.38 3.33 25.46
C GLY A 270 24.48 4.63 26.26
N ASN A 271 23.61 4.77 27.26
CA ASN A 271 23.65 5.82 28.27
C ASN A 271 24.92 5.72 29.13
#